data_557f3ee2e0da5545b17fc91f05146936
#
_entry.id   557f3ee2e0da5545b17fc91f05146936
#
_cell.length_a   1.000
_cell.length_b   1.000
_cell.length_c   1.000
_cell.angle_alpha   90.00
_cell.angle_beta   90.00
_cell.angle_gamma   90.00
#
_symmetry.space_group_name_H-M   'P 1'
#
loop_
_entity.id
_entity.type
_entity.pdbx_description
1 polymer ?
#
loop_
_entity_poly.entity_id
_entity_poly.type
_entity_poly.pdbx_seq_one_letter_code
_entity_poly.pdbx_strand_id
1 'polypeptide(L)'
;MNDQESAAKLAVASTLASILISVHLGVFSIFYPLLVEATTVKNRFVTLRLNRYWTRSWLIFITPFIAAGALLGKPLLQVFGTEYTAAYPAMLTLMLGYIVFILGQPLQVTYQFSGKSLEFTKYTYVLAGLAVAGMLIIGANASITGVAIISMLLLNTRTAIVAWQARKIIAQWT
;
A
#
# COMPACT_ATOMS: atom_id res chain seq x y z
N MET A 1 0.67 29.34 -2.13
CA MET A 1 1.57 28.48 -1.34
C MET A 1 2.78 28.19 -2.20
N ASN A 2 3.98 28.24 -1.65
CA ASN A 2 5.19 27.91 -2.41
C ASN A 2 5.16 26.40 -2.68
N ASP A 3 5.32 25.96 -3.94
CA ASP A 3 5.29 24.56 -4.34
C ASP A 3 6.31 23.69 -3.58
N GLN A 4 7.47 24.31 -3.24
CA GLN A 4 8.51 23.66 -2.44
C GLN A 4 8.07 23.34 -1.00
N GLU A 5 7.32 24.24 -0.36
CA GLU A 5 6.83 24.03 1.01
C GLU A 5 5.78 22.89 1.05
N SER A 6 4.89 22.86 0.07
CA SER A 6 3.90 21.79 -0.06
C SER A 6 4.55 20.43 -0.31
N ALA A 7 5.58 20.38 -1.16
CA ALA A 7 6.35 19.16 -1.42
C ALA A 7 7.09 18.68 -0.18
N ALA A 8 7.70 19.59 0.60
CA ALA A 8 8.37 19.24 1.85
C ALA A 8 7.39 18.65 2.88
N LYS A 9 6.21 19.26 3.05
CA LYS A 9 5.16 18.75 3.94
C LYS A 9 4.67 17.36 3.53
N LEU A 10 4.46 17.13 2.23
CA LEU A 10 4.06 15.81 1.72
C LEU A 10 5.17 14.77 1.91
N ALA A 11 6.44 15.15 1.71
CA ALA A 11 7.58 14.25 1.91
C ALA A 11 7.67 13.78 3.37
N VAL A 12 7.55 14.69 4.34
CA VAL A 12 7.53 14.33 5.77
C VAL A 12 6.34 13.44 6.11
N ALA A 13 5.14 13.78 5.65
CA ALA A 13 3.93 12.96 5.86
C ALA A 13 4.09 11.55 5.27
N SER A 14 4.66 11.45 4.06
CA SER A 14 4.94 10.18 3.39
C SER A 14 5.99 9.36 4.13
N THR A 15 7.05 9.98 4.61
CA THR A 15 8.09 9.32 5.41
C THR A 15 7.51 8.70 6.68
N LEU A 16 6.72 9.45 7.44
CA LEU A 16 6.07 8.93 8.64
C LEU A 16 5.07 7.81 8.32
N ALA A 17 4.26 7.97 7.28
CA ALA A 17 3.34 6.92 6.86
C ALA A 17 4.05 5.65 6.38
N SER A 18 5.23 5.77 5.76
CA SER A 18 6.01 4.65 5.21
C SER A 18 6.65 3.75 6.29
N ILE A 19 6.69 4.18 7.55
CA ILE A 19 7.12 3.33 8.66
C ILE A 19 6.31 2.03 8.69
N LEU A 20 5.01 2.12 8.43
CA LEU A 20 4.13 0.95 8.35
C LEU A 20 4.57 -0.02 7.24
N ILE A 21 4.98 0.49 6.08
CA ILE A 21 5.51 -0.33 4.97
C ILE A 21 6.85 -0.96 5.35
N SER A 22 7.73 -0.22 6.02
CA SER A 22 9.04 -0.74 6.42
C SER A 22 8.90 -1.93 7.38
N VAL A 23 8.02 -1.82 8.38
CA VAL A 23 7.68 -2.94 9.29
C VAL A 23 7.07 -4.10 8.52
N HIS A 24 6.15 -3.80 7.59
CA HIS A 24 5.55 -4.82 6.73
C HIS A 24 6.59 -5.59 5.92
N LEU A 25 7.51 -4.91 5.26
CA LEU A 25 8.53 -5.57 4.44
C LEU A 25 9.43 -6.50 5.27
N GLY A 26 9.78 -6.11 6.49
CA GLY A 26 10.53 -6.96 7.42
C GLY A 26 9.80 -8.26 7.76
N VAL A 27 8.53 -8.17 8.11
CA VAL A 27 7.71 -9.36 8.42
C VAL A 27 7.42 -10.18 7.16
N PHE A 28 7.16 -9.51 6.04
CA PHE A 28 6.82 -10.16 4.78
C PHE A 28 7.99 -10.95 4.19
N SER A 29 9.24 -10.52 4.45
CA SER A 29 10.43 -11.24 3.98
C SER A 29 10.50 -12.69 4.48
N ILE A 30 9.98 -12.96 5.68
CA ILE A 30 9.90 -14.31 6.27
C ILE A 30 8.75 -15.12 5.63
N PHE A 31 7.66 -14.45 5.33
CA PHE A 31 6.43 -15.08 4.83
C PHE A 31 6.47 -15.35 3.31
N TYR A 32 7.18 -14.49 2.59
CA TYR A 32 7.27 -14.51 1.14
C TYR A 32 7.73 -15.85 0.54
N PRO A 33 8.82 -16.50 0.99
CA PRO A 33 9.26 -17.78 0.43
C PRO A 33 8.20 -18.87 0.51
N LEU A 34 7.52 -18.98 1.66
CA LEU A 34 6.47 -19.97 1.89
C LEU A 34 5.29 -19.79 0.92
N LEU A 35 4.94 -18.53 0.65
CA LEU A 35 3.86 -18.20 -0.26
C LEU A 35 4.24 -18.48 -1.72
N VAL A 36 5.48 -18.17 -2.11
CA VAL A 36 6.01 -18.46 -3.44
C VAL A 36 6.02 -19.95 -3.67
N GLU A 37 6.55 -20.76 -2.75
CA GLU A 37 6.56 -22.22 -2.83
C GLU A 37 5.15 -22.77 -3.00
N ALA A 38 4.22 -22.43 -2.09
CA ALA A 38 2.84 -22.90 -2.16
C ALA A 38 2.15 -22.54 -3.48
N THR A 39 2.45 -21.35 -4.02
CA THR A 39 1.91 -20.86 -5.30
C THR A 39 2.50 -21.61 -6.48
N THR A 40 3.80 -21.85 -6.48
CA THR A 40 4.51 -22.54 -7.58
C THR A 40 4.03 -23.96 -7.74
N VAL A 41 3.81 -24.69 -6.63
CA VAL A 41 3.25 -26.05 -6.67
C VAL A 41 1.71 -26.05 -6.78
N LYS A 42 1.08 -24.89 -6.93
CA LYS A 42 -0.38 -24.71 -7.05
C LYS A 42 -1.17 -25.34 -5.90
N ASN A 43 -0.60 -25.36 -4.70
CA ASN A 43 -1.28 -25.90 -3.53
C ASN A 43 -2.34 -24.90 -3.01
N ARG A 44 -3.58 -25.09 -3.49
CA ARG A 44 -4.72 -24.25 -3.15
C ARG A 44 -4.93 -24.10 -1.64
N PHE A 45 -4.89 -25.22 -0.92
CA PHE A 45 -5.18 -25.23 0.52
C PHE A 45 -4.15 -24.43 1.32
N VAL A 46 -2.86 -24.67 1.04
CA VAL A 46 -1.77 -23.96 1.73
C VAL A 46 -1.78 -22.48 1.37
N THR A 47 -1.95 -22.15 0.09
CA THR A 47 -1.99 -20.75 -0.36
C THR A 47 -3.13 -19.97 0.29
N LEU A 48 -4.35 -20.54 0.36
CA LEU A 48 -5.48 -19.88 1.03
C LEU A 48 -5.28 -19.76 2.54
N ARG A 49 -4.68 -20.78 3.17
CA ARG A 49 -4.36 -20.76 4.59
C ARG A 49 -3.34 -19.67 4.91
N LEU A 50 -2.27 -19.54 4.13
CA LEU A 50 -1.26 -18.51 4.26
C LEU A 50 -1.85 -17.11 4.07
N ASN A 51 -2.67 -16.90 3.02
CA ASN A 51 -3.36 -15.63 2.80
C ASN A 51 -4.25 -15.24 3.98
N ARG A 52 -5.02 -16.19 4.53
CA ARG A 52 -5.89 -15.96 5.70
C ARG A 52 -5.08 -15.64 6.96
N TYR A 53 -3.98 -16.35 7.17
CA TYR A 53 -3.08 -16.11 8.29
C TYR A 53 -2.51 -14.70 8.23
N TRP A 54 -2.00 -14.32 7.06
CA TRP A 54 -1.48 -12.98 6.81
C TRP A 54 -2.49 -11.90 7.15
N THR A 55 -3.68 -11.99 6.54
CA THR A 55 -4.73 -11.00 6.75
C THR A 55 -5.11 -10.87 8.23
N ARG A 56 -5.27 -11.99 8.94
CA ARG A 56 -5.63 -11.97 10.37
C ARG A 56 -4.53 -11.37 11.24
N SER A 57 -3.28 -11.77 11.03
CA SER A 57 -2.14 -11.23 11.77
C SER A 57 -2.01 -9.74 11.57
N TRP A 58 -2.11 -9.28 10.31
CA TRP A 58 -2.01 -7.85 10.01
C TRP A 58 -3.17 -7.03 10.53
N LEU A 59 -4.39 -7.54 10.58
CA LEU A 59 -5.49 -6.83 11.21
C LEU A 59 -5.22 -6.53 12.69
N ILE A 60 -4.54 -7.44 13.40
CA ILE A 60 -4.14 -7.23 14.79
C ILE A 60 -3.03 -6.16 14.89
N PHE A 61 -2.01 -6.22 14.02
CA PHE A 61 -0.90 -5.26 14.02
C PHE A 61 -1.28 -3.86 13.53
N ILE A 62 -2.19 -3.76 12.57
CA ILE A 62 -2.63 -2.48 11.98
C ILE A 62 -3.35 -1.61 13.01
N THR A 63 -4.13 -2.19 13.90
CA THR A 63 -4.92 -1.43 14.88
C THR A 63 -4.07 -0.49 15.73
N PRO A 64 -2.97 -0.94 16.40
CA PRO A 64 -2.11 -0.04 17.15
C PRO A 64 -1.38 0.98 16.27
N PHE A 65 -1.05 0.66 15.01
CA PHE A 65 -0.46 1.63 14.09
C PHE A 65 -1.42 2.75 13.70
N ILE A 66 -2.69 2.42 13.45
CA ILE A 66 -3.72 3.44 13.20
C ILE A 66 -3.91 4.32 14.43
N ALA A 67 -4.01 3.70 15.61
CA ALA A 67 -4.16 4.42 16.88
C ALA A 67 -2.95 5.34 17.12
N ALA A 68 -1.74 4.86 16.91
CA ALA A 68 -0.52 5.66 17.04
C ALA A 68 -0.51 6.81 16.01
N GLY A 69 -0.84 6.56 14.76
CA GLY A 69 -0.94 7.60 13.73
C GLY A 69 -2.00 8.66 14.05
N ALA A 70 -3.14 8.25 14.59
CA ALA A 70 -4.22 9.15 14.97
C ALA A 70 -3.86 9.99 16.21
N LEU A 71 -3.23 9.41 17.23
CA LEU A 71 -2.91 10.05 18.48
C LEU A 71 -1.60 10.85 18.43
N LEU A 72 -0.56 10.26 17.82
CA LEU A 72 0.80 10.79 17.83
C LEU A 72 1.17 11.51 16.52
N GLY A 73 0.36 11.38 15.47
CA GLY A 73 0.70 11.93 14.16
C GLY A 73 0.91 13.44 14.14
N LYS A 74 0.05 14.22 14.81
CA LYS A 74 0.26 15.66 14.94
C LYS A 74 1.50 16.02 15.76
N PRO A 75 1.71 15.46 16.97
CA PRO A 75 2.96 15.65 17.72
C PRO A 75 4.21 15.30 16.93
N LEU A 76 4.19 14.18 16.20
CA LEU A 76 5.32 13.76 15.38
C LEU A 76 5.62 14.75 14.24
N LEU A 77 4.58 15.28 13.59
CA LEU A 77 4.74 16.31 12.57
C LEU A 77 5.27 17.63 13.17
N GLN A 78 4.89 17.98 14.39
CA GLN A 78 5.40 19.18 15.09
C GLN A 78 6.90 19.14 15.36
N VAL A 79 7.51 17.94 15.46
CA VAL A 79 8.97 17.81 15.61
C VAL A 79 9.71 18.40 14.41
N PHE A 80 9.11 18.39 13.22
CA PHE A 80 9.67 18.96 11.99
C PHE A 80 9.35 20.46 11.82
N GLY A 81 8.40 20.98 12.62
CA GLY A 81 7.91 22.36 12.59
C GLY A 81 6.39 22.41 12.70
N THR A 82 5.86 23.47 13.30
CA THR A 82 4.41 23.63 13.51
C THR A 82 3.63 23.69 12.22
N GLU A 83 4.23 24.18 11.13
CA GLU A 83 3.68 24.26 9.79
C GLU A 83 3.45 22.88 9.14
N TYR A 84 4.17 21.82 9.58
CA TYR A 84 3.99 20.47 9.09
C TYR A 84 2.70 19.79 9.59
N THR A 85 2.07 20.33 10.64
CA THR A 85 0.80 19.79 11.15
C THR A 85 -0.32 19.85 10.11
N ALA A 86 -0.25 20.76 9.15
CA ALA A 86 -1.18 20.84 8.03
C ALA A 86 -1.15 19.58 7.12
N ALA A 87 -0.06 18.80 7.15
CA ALA A 87 0.06 17.55 6.39
C ALA A 87 -0.53 16.34 7.12
N TYR A 88 -1.07 16.49 8.32
CA TYR A 88 -1.64 15.39 9.10
C TYR A 88 -2.76 14.61 8.36
N PRO A 89 -3.74 15.26 7.70
CA PRO A 89 -4.73 14.52 6.92
C PRO A 89 -4.11 13.71 5.76
N ALA A 90 -3.08 14.25 5.11
CA ALA A 90 -2.35 13.53 4.06
C ALA A 90 -1.63 12.30 4.62
N MET A 91 -0.95 12.43 5.77
CA MET A 91 -0.29 11.33 6.46
C MET A 91 -1.28 10.20 6.78
N LEU A 92 -2.43 10.51 7.36
CA LEU A 92 -3.47 9.51 7.67
C LEU A 92 -4.00 8.84 6.40
N THR A 93 -4.23 9.60 5.33
CA THR A 93 -4.68 9.07 4.04
C THR A 93 -3.67 8.07 3.48
N LEU A 94 -2.38 8.40 3.53
CA LEU A 94 -1.29 7.50 3.10
C LEU A 94 -1.25 6.24 3.97
N MET A 95 -1.34 6.36 5.28
CA MET A 95 -1.39 5.21 6.18
C MET A 95 -2.56 4.27 5.87
N LEU A 96 -3.76 4.80 5.69
CA LEU A 96 -4.94 4.00 5.34
C LEU A 96 -4.78 3.31 3.99
N GLY A 97 -4.21 4.01 3.00
CA GLY A 97 -3.92 3.42 1.69
C GLY A 97 -2.90 2.28 1.77
N TYR A 98 -1.86 2.43 2.58
CA TYR A 98 -0.87 1.37 2.80
C TYR A 98 -1.44 0.14 3.48
N ILE A 99 -2.43 0.29 4.36
CA ILE A 99 -3.13 -0.85 4.97
C ILE A 99 -3.78 -1.75 3.91
N VAL A 100 -4.52 -1.15 2.98
CA VAL A 100 -5.16 -1.90 1.90
C VAL A 100 -4.11 -2.61 1.03
N PHE A 101 -3.01 -1.92 0.71
CA PHE A 101 -1.89 -2.50 -0.01
C PHE A 101 -1.28 -3.70 0.73
N ILE A 102 -0.99 -3.57 2.02
CA ILE A 102 -0.40 -4.62 2.87
C ILE A 102 -1.31 -5.86 2.94
N LEU A 103 -2.60 -5.66 3.13
CA LEU A 103 -3.56 -6.76 3.18
C LEU A 103 -3.69 -7.50 1.84
N GLY A 104 -3.51 -6.79 0.73
CA GLY A 104 -3.54 -7.37 -0.61
C GLY A 104 -2.23 -8.02 -1.08
N GLN A 105 -1.12 -7.80 -0.38
CA GLN A 105 0.21 -8.23 -0.80
C GLN A 105 0.34 -9.74 -1.08
N PRO A 106 -0.16 -10.66 -0.24
CA PRO A 106 -0.04 -12.08 -0.54
C PRO A 106 -0.76 -12.49 -1.83
N LEU A 107 -1.90 -11.88 -2.14
CA LEU A 107 -2.62 -12.15 -3.39
C LEU A 107 -1.87 -11.58 -4.60
N GLN A 108 -1.16 -10.47 -4.45
CA GLN A 108 -0.29 -9.94 -5.50
C GLN A 108 0.87 -10.89 -5.80
N VAL A 109 1.52 -11.43 -4.78
CA VAL A 109 2.57 -12.45 -4.93
C VAL A 109 2.01 -13.70 -5.60
N THR A 110 0.88 -14.21 -5.12
CA THR A 110 0.22 -15.36 -5.73
C THR A 110 -0.08 -15.12 -7.22
N TYR A 111 -0.58 -13.95 -7.58
CA TYR A 111 -0.82 -13.59 -8.99
C TYR A 111 0.47 -13.60 -9.80
N GLN A 112 1.51 -12.96 -9.31
CA GLN A 112 2.80 -12.85 -9.97
C GLN A 112 3.45 -14.21 -10.22
N PHE A 113 3.43 -15.10 -9.23
CA PHE A 113 4.07 -16.42 -9.30
C PHE A 113 3.18 -17.52 -9.89
N SER A 114 1.93 -17.24 -10.21
CA SER A 114 1.06 -18.14 -10.98
C SER A 114 1.28 -18.05 -12.50
N GLY A 115 2.40 -17.51 -12.96
CA GLY A 115 2.73 -17.32 -14.37
C GLY A 115 2.20 -16.02 -14.98
N LYS A 116 1.70 -15.09 -14.15
CA LYS A 116 1.12 -13.81 -14.57
C LYS A 116 2.03 -12.60 -14.30
N SER A 117 3.34 -12.83 -14.18
CA SER A 117 4.31 -11.77 -13.87
C SER A 117 4.31 -10.63 -14.90
N LEU A 118 4.20 -10.95 -16.20
CA LEU A 118 4.16 -9.95 -17.26
C LEU A 118 2.89 -9.09 -17.19
N GLU A 119 1.73 -9.71 -16.93
CA GLU A 119 0.47 -8.99 -16.77
C GLU A 119 0.52 -8.11 -15.52
N PHE A 120 1.06 -8.60 -14.42
CA PHE A 120 1.29 -7.82 -13.20
C PHE A 120 2.14 -6.57 -13.47
N THR A 121 3.23 -6.74 -14.22
CA THR A 121 4.13 -5.65 -14.61
C THR A 121 3.40 -4.63 -15.48
N LYS A 122 2.62 -5.07 -16.48
CA LYS A 122 1.79 -4.18 -17.31
C LYS A 122 0.81 -3.34 -16.48
N TYR A 123 0.06 -3.96 -15.56
CA TYR A 123 -0.84 -3.21 -14.65
C TYR A 123 -0.08 -2.18 -13.82
N THR A 124 1.11 -2.53 -13.34
CA THR A 124 1.93 -1.63 -12.55
C THR A 124 2.34 -0.40 -13.35
N TYR A 125 2.84 -0.57 -14.58
CA TYR A 125 3.27 0.54 -15.42
C TYR A 125 2.11 1.40 -15.92
N VAL A 126 0.99 0.80 -16.31
CA VAL A 126 -0.19 1.55 -16.75
C VAL A 126 -0.71 2.44 -15.62
N LEU A 127 -0.84 1.89 -14.41
CA LEU A 127 -1.33 2.67 -13.28
C LEU A 127 -0.31 3.69 -12.77
N ALA A 128 0.99 3.40 -12.86
CA ALA A 128 2.03 4.39 -12.59
C ALA A 128 1.97 5.55 -13.59
N GLY A 129 1.80 5.26 -14.88
CA GLY A 129 1.59 6.28 -15.91
C GLY A 129 0.35 7.14 -15.67
N LEU A 130 -0.76 6.52 -15.30
CA LEU A 130 -1.99 7.22 -14.92
C LEU A 130 -1.80 8.08 -13.64
N ALA A 131 -1.00 7.62 -12.68
CA ALA A 131 -0.66 8.40 -11.49
C ALA A 131 0.11 9.66 -11.87
N VAL A 132 1.14 9.52 -12.70
CA VAL A 132 1.94 10.67 -13.19
C VAL A 132 1.06 11.63 -13.99
N ALA A 133 0.25 11.13 -14.93
CA ALA A 133 -0.67 11.96 -15.71
C ALA A 133 -1.69 12.68 -14.81
N GLY A 134 -2.29 11.98 -13.84
CA GLY A 134 -3.20 12.57 -12.88
C GLY A 134 -2.55 13.66 -12.03
N MET A 135 -1.31 13.44 -11.60
CA MET A 135 -0.54 14.45 -10.85
C MET A 135 -0.19 15.67 -11.72
N LEU A 136 0.12 15.50 -13.00
CA LEU A 136 0.39 16.61 -13.92
C LEU A 136 -0.86 17.45 -14.21
N ILE A 137 -2.02 16.80 -14.34
CA ILE A 137 -3.29 17.49 -14.65
C ILE A 137 -3.87 18.21 -13.41
N ILE A 138 -3.82 17.56 -12.28
CA ILE A 138 -4.49 18.01 -11.05
C ILE A 138 -3.50 18.70 -10.10
N GLY A 139 -2.21 18.34 -10.17
CA GLY A 139 -1.19 18.69 -9.20
C GLY A 139 -0.95 20.20 -9.02
N ALA A 140 -1.11 20.99 -10.08
CA ALA A 140 -0.92 22.46 -10.00
C ALA A 140 -1.93 23.15 -9.06
N ASN A 141 -3.10 22.55 -8.83
CA ASN A 141 -4.17 23.09 -7.98
C ASN A 141 -4.59 22.15 -6.83
N ALA A 142 -3.94 20.98 -6.69
CA ALA A 142 -4.31 20.01 -5.68
C ALA A 142 -3.73 20.39 -4.31
N SER A 143 -4.55 20.18 -3.27
CA SER A 143 -4.03 20.19 -1.91
C SER A 143 -3.11 18.98 -1.67
N ILE A 144 -2.22 19.07 -0.67
CA ILE A 144 -1.35 17.96 -0.24
C ILE A 144 -2.16 16.68 0.00
N THR A 145 -3.31 16.82 0.63
CA THR A 145 -4.25 15.70 0.89
C THR A 145 -4.83 15.16 -0.42
N GLY A 146 -5.14 16.01 -1.38
CA GLY A 146 -5.63 15.58 -2.71
C GLY A 146 -4.62 14.71 -3.44
N VAL A 147 -3.34 15.08 -3.44
CA VAL A 147 -2.25 14.27 -4.01
C VAL A 147 -2.15 12.92 -3.31
N ALA A 148 -2.23 12.89 -1.98
CA ALA A 148 -2.21 11.66 -1.20
C ALA A 148 -3.40 10.74 -1.54
N ILE A 149 -4.60 11.28 -1.67
CA ILE A 149 -5.81 10.53 -2.05
C ILE A 149 -5.64 9.89 -3.44
N ILE A 150 -5.22 10.66 -4.44
CA ILE A 150 -5.04 10.16 -5.82
C ILE A 150 -4.02 9.02 -5.84
N SER A 151 -2.87 9.23 -5.19
CA SER A 151 -1.81 8.22 -5.10
C SER A 151 -2.32 6.91 -4.48
N MET A 152 -3.09 7.00 -3.40
CA MET A 152 -3.62 5.82 -2.72
C MET A 152 -4.75 5.16 -3.48
N LEU A 153 -5.62 5.91 -4.15
CA LEU A 153 -6.66 5.34 -5.01
C LEU A 153 -6.05 4.49 -6.14
N LEU A 154 -5.01 4.97 -6.80
CA LEU A 154 -4.35 4.25 -7.89
C LEU A 154 -3.63 2.99 -7.37
N LEU A 155 -2.90 3.10 -6.25
CA LEU A 155 -2.24 1.96 -5.62
C LEU A 155 -3.25 0.88 -5.22
N ASN A 156 -4.35 1.28 -4.60
CA ASN A 156 -5.37 0.36 -4.10
C ASN A 156 -6.23 -0.22 -5.21
N THR A 157 -6.47 0.53 -6.30
CA THR A 157 -7.13 0.00 -7.50
C THR A 157 -6.31 -1.15 -8.10
N ARG A 158 -4.98 -0.98 -8.25
CA ARG A 158 -4.11 -2.07 -8.68
C ARG A 158 -4.21 -3.28 -7.75
N THR A 159 -4.11 -3.03 -6.45
CA THR A 159 -4.17 -4.08 -5.43
C THR A 159 -5.49 -4.85 -5.53
N ALA A 160 -6.62 -4.17 -5.68
CA ALA A 160 -7.94 -4.77 -5.79
C ALA A 160 -8.08 -5.62 -7.06
N ILE A 161 -7.66 -5.10 -8.23
CA ILE A 161 -7.71 -5.82 -9.51
C ILE A 161 -6.88 -7.11 -9.42
N VAL A 162 -5.63 -6.99 -8.97
CA VAL A 162 -4.71 -8.13 -8.87
C VAL A 162 -5.21 -9.16 -7.86
N ALA A 163 -5.70 -8.72 -6.70
CA ALA A 163 -6.25 -9.61 -5.69
C ALA A 163 -7.49 -10.38 -6.18
N TRP A 164 -8.37 -9.72 -6.94
CA TRP A 164 -9.53 -10.37 -7.55
C TRP A 164 -9.12 -11.43 -8.57
N GLN A 165 -8.15 -11.13 -9.43
CA GLN A 165 -7.64 -12.08 -10.42
C GLN A 165 -6.90 -13.26 -9.76
N ALA A 166 -6.10 -13.00 -8.71
CA ALA A 166 -5.43 -14.05 -7.95
C ALA A 166 -6.44 -15.03 -7.34
N ARG A 167 -7.54 -14.54 -6.78
CA ARG A 167 -8.61 -15.40 -6.25
C ARG A 167 -9.23 -16.30 -7.32
N LYS A 168 -9.44 -15.79 -8.54
CA LYS A 168 -9.93 -16.60 -9.68
C LYS A 168 -8.96 -17.70 -10.07
N ILE A 169 -7.66 -17.39 -10.09
CA ILE A 169 -6.63 -18.38 -10.41
C ILE A 169 -6.58 -19.48 -9.33
N ILE A 170 -6.57 -19.10 -8.04
CA ILE A 170 -6.57 -20.06 -6.94
C ILE A 170 -7.82 -20.96 -6.98
N ALA A 171 -8.96 -20.43 -7.39
CA ALA A 171 -10.19 -21.21 -7.51
C ALA A 171 -10.11 -22.31 -8.58
N GLN A 172 -9.23 -22.18 -9.58
CA GLN A 172 -9.00 -23.15 -10.65
C GLN A 172 -7.99 -24.24 -10.28
N TRP A 173 -7.29 -24.09 -9.16
CA TRP A 173 -6.35 -25.11 -8.70
C TRP A 173 -7.12 -26.27 -8.05
N THR A 174 -6.80 -27.47 -8.49
CA THR A 174 -7.39 -28.71 -7.97
C THR A 174 -6.70 -29.18 -6.69
#